data_8238a01b583f493be159cc5b9754adc2
#
_entry.id   8238a01b583f493be159cc5b9754adc2
#
_cell.length_a   1.000
_cell.length_b   1.000
_cell.length_c   1.000
_cell.angle_alpha   90.00
_cell.angle_beta   90.00
_cell.angle_gamma   90.00
#
_symmetry.space_group_name_H-M   'P 1'
#
loop_
_entity.id
_entity.type
_entity.pdbx_description
1 polymer ?
#
loop_
_entity_poly.entity_id
_entity_poly.type
_entity_poly.pdbx_seq_one_letter_code
_entity_poly.pdbx_strand_id
1 'polypeptide(L)'
;MKFKDIFNDDLTPNWELIETIPEFNVLSVTEQSSVWHQEGDALTHTKMVAKEMWDYLNSTYVESSESYKLMMMAAAVCHDLGKGYTTSFNKEKNDWECKRHGFESARITRTLFFDE
;
A
#
# COMPACT_ATOMS: atom_id res chain seq x y z
N MET A 1 4.45 -0.02 -16.12
CA MET A 1 3.63 -1.09 -15.50
C MET A 1 2.23 -0.54 -15.24
N LYS A 2 1.22 -1.37 -15.45
CA LYS A 2 -0.17 -0.97 -15.20
C LYS A 2 -0.63 -1.54 -13.86
N PHE A 3 -1.61 -0.88 -13.21
CA PHE A 3 -2.17 -1.41 -11.97
C PHE A 3 -2.65 -2.84 -12.09
N LYS A 4 -3.28 -3.17 -13.21
CA LYS A 4 -3.77 -4.51 -13.47
C LYS A 4 -2.69 -5.57 -13.33
N ASP A 5 -1.44 -5.23 -13.64
CA ASP A 5 -0.32 -6.19 -13.66
C ASP A 5 0.02 -6.75 -12.27
N ILE A 6 -0.34 -6.04 -11.20
CA ILE A 6 -0.02 -6.48 -9.84
C ILE A 6 -1.20 -7.17 -9.13
N PHE A 7 -2.28 -7.43 -9.85
CA PHE A 7 -3.46 -8.10 -9.30
C PHE A 7 -3.76 -9.41 -10.03
N ASN A 8 -4.33 -10.36 -9.31
CA ASN A 8 -4.87 -11.57 -9.88
C ASN A 8 -6.22 -11.26 -10.56
N ASP A 9 -6.78 -12.23 -11.29
CA ASP A 9 -8.04 -12.03 -12.01
C ASP A 9 -9.22 -11.65 -11.11
N ASP A 10 -9.19 -12.09 -9.86
CA ASP A 10 -10.22 -11.76 -8.86
C ASP A 10 -9.94 -10.46 -8.12
N LEU A 11 -8.93 -9.71 -8.55
CA LEU A 11 -8.46 -8.45 -7.95
C LEU A 11 -7.80 -8.60 -6.57
N THR A 12 -7.48 -9.82 -6.15
CA THR A 12 -6.58 -9.98 -5.01
C THR A 12 -5.17 -9.59 -5.44
N PRO A 13 -4.40 -8.92 -4.56
CA PRO A 13 -3.03 -8.55 -4.91
C PRO A 13 -2.14 -9.78 -5.10
N ASN A 14 -1.30 -9.74 -6.13
CA ASN A 14 -0.29 -10.76 -6.35
C ASN A 14 0.95 -10.39 -5.53
N TRP A 15 0.96 -10.75 -4.25
CA TRP A 15 2.04 -10.36 -3.34
C TRP A 15 3.39 -10.95 -3.74
N GLU A 16 3.40 -12.13 -4.34
CA GLU A 16 4.64 -12.73 -4.83
C GLU A 16 5.33 -11.81 -5.85
N LEU A 17 4.56 -11.24 -6.76
CA LEU A 17 5.08 -10.27 -7.74
C LEU A 17 5.36 -8.92 -7.08
N ILE A 18 4.41 -8.40 -6.30
CA ILE A 18 4.51 -7.08 -5.68
C ILE A 18 5.77 -6.98 -4.82
N GLU A 19 6.08 -8.02 -4.05
CA GLU A 19 7.24 -8.01 -3.17
C GLU A 19 8.58 -8.06 -3.92
N THR A 20 8.59 -8.30 -5.23
CA THR A 20 9.80 -8.17 -6.05
C THR A 20 10.06 -6.72 -6.47
N ILE A 21 9.08 -5.84 -6.35
CA ILE A 21 9.22 -4.43 -6.70
C ILE A 21 9.91 -3.72 -5.53
N PRO A 22 11.09 -3.07 -5.74
CA PRO A 22 11.88 -2.51 -4.64
C PRO A 22 11.11 -1.56 -3.74
N GLU A 23 10.26 -0.69 -4.31
CA GLU A 23 9.49 0.30 -3.56
C GLU A 23 8.49 -0.35 -2.60
N PHE A 24 7.97 -1.53 -2.94
CA PHE A 24 7.12 -2.31 -2.05
C PHE A 24 7.94 -3.17 -1.08
N ASN A 25 9.03 -3.75 -1.58
CA ASN A 25 9.86 -4.64 -0.75
C ASN A 25 10.41 -3.92 0.48
N VAL A 26 10.82 -2.66 0.34
CA VAL A 26 11.35 -1.88 1.45
C VAL A 26 10.35 -1.72 2.60
N LEU A 27 9.05 -1.83 2.32
CA LEU A 27 8.02 -1.72 3.35
C LEU A 27 8.09 -2.86 4.36
N SER A 28 8.67 -4.01 3.99
CA SER A 28 8.82 -5.15 4.88
C SER A 28 9.78 -4.87 6.03
N VAL A 29 10.68 -3.89 5.87
CA VAL A 29 11.64 -3.46 6.90
C VAL A 29 11.36 -2.03 7.38
N THR A 30 10.21 -1.47 7.01
CA THR A 30 9.82 -0.12 7.38
C THR A 30 8.99 -0.16 8.66
N GLU A 31 9.52 0.44 9.74
CA GLU A 31 8.84 0.50 11.02
C GLU A 31 7.67 1.49 11.00
N GLN A 32 6.73 1.28 11.90
CA GLN A 32 5.58 2.16 12.09
C GLN A 32 5.41 2.52 13.55
N SER A 33 4.67 3.60 13.83
CA SER A 33 4.30 3.98 15.18
C SER A 33 3.58 2.83 15.89
N SER A 34 4.13 2.36 17.01
CA SER A 34 3.52 1.29 17.79
C SER A 34 2.20 1.71 18.43
N VAL A 35 1.98 3.02 18.57
CA VAL A 35 0.73 3.56 19.12
C VAL A 35 -0.42 3.40 18.13
N TRP A 36 -0.16 3.64 16.84
CA TRP A 36 -1.19 3.63 15.80
C TRP A 36 -1.22 2.32 15.00
N HIS A 37 -0.11 1.58 14.98
CA HIS A 37 0.04 0.36 14.16
C HIS A 37 0.67 -0.74 15.00
N GLN A 38 -0.16 -1.61 15.54
CA GLN A 38 0.31 -2.74 16.35
C GLN A 38 0.65 -3.97 15.52
N GLU A 39 0.26 -3.99 14.24
CA GLU A 39 0.47 -5.11 13.32
C GLU A 39 1.92 -5.28 12.87
N GLY A 40 2.79 -4.30 13.12
CA GLY A 40 4.22 -4.40 12.81
C GLY A 40 4.66 -3.50 11.67
N ASP A 41 5.32 -4.07 10.65
CA ASP A 41 5.91 -3.28 9.56
C ASP A 41 4.86 -2.76 8.57
N ALA A 42 5.31 -1.82 7.71
CA ALA A 42 4.42 -1.16 6.76
C ALA A 42 3.86 -2.11 5.69
N LEU A 43 4.59 -3.16 5.32
CA LEU A 43 4.10 -4.13 4.35
C LEU A 43 2.94 -4.94 4.94
N THR A 44 3.09 -5.41 6.18
CA THR A 44 2.02 -6.13 6.89
C THR A 44 0.76 -5.27 6.98
N HIS A 45 0.92 -3.99 7.32
CA HIS A 45 -0.19 -3.05 7.35
C HIS A 45 -0.85 -2.91 5.98
N THR A 46 -0.05 -2.77 4.92
CA THR A 46 -0.58 -2.63 3.55
C THR A 46 -1.37 -3.87 3.15
N LYS A 47 -0.89 -5.06 3.50
CA LYS A 47 -1.62 -6.31 3.23
C LYS A 47 -2.96 -6.35 3.95
N MET A 48 -3.01 -5.89 5.19
CA MET A 48 -4.26 -5.83 5.97
C MET A 48 -5.26 -4.87 5.34
N VAL A 49 -4.81 -3.68 4.94
CA VAL A 49 -5.67 -2.69 4.29
C VAL A 49 -6.22 -3.21 2.97
N ALA A 50 -5.37 -3.86 2.17
CA ALA A 50 -5.79 -4.43 0.90
C ALA A 50 -6.85 -5.52 1.09
N LYS A 51 -6.70 -6.38 2.10
CA LYS A 51 -7.68 -7.42 2.41
C LYS A 51 -9.00 -6.82 2.85
N GLU A 52 -8.98 -5.82 3.70
CA GLU A 52 -10.19 -5.14 4.15
C GLU A 52 -10.91 -4.45 2.99
N MET A 53 -10.16 -3.82 2.08
CA MET A 53 -10.73 -3.20 0.89
C MET A 53 -11.39 -4.25 -0.01
N TRP A 54 -10.73 -5.37 -0.25
CA TRP A 54 -11.26 -6.45 -1.07
C TRP A 54 -12.56 -7.00 -0.49
N ASP A 55 -12.59 -7.27 0.82
CA ASP A 55 -13.78 -7.76 1.52
C ASP A 55 -14.93 -6.75 1.40
N TYR A 56 -14.62 -5.45 1.57
CA TYR A 56 -15.62 -4.37 1.50
C TYR A 56 -16.22 -4.26 0.10
N LEU A 57 -15.36 -4.29 -0.94
CA LEU A 57 -15.81 -4.19 -2.32
C LEU A 57 -16.69 -5.37 -2.73
N ASN A 58 -16.38 -6.56 -2.24
CA ASN A 58 -17.09 -7.78 -2.61
C ASN A 58 -18.32 -8.07 -1.71
N SER A 59 -18.55 -7.28 -0.69
CA SER A 59 -19.75 -7.38 0.15
C SER A 59 -20.69 -6.20 -0.07
N THR A 60 -20.17 -4.97 -0.02
CA THR A 60 -20.98 -3.75 -0.10
C THR A 60 -21.12 -3.22 -1.52
N TYR A 61 -20.08 -3.37 -2.33
CA TYR A 61 -20.03 -2.83 -3.69
C TYR A 61 -19.91 -3.93 -4.75
N VAL A 62 -20.52 -5.08 -4.49
CA VAL A 62 -20.44 -6.25 -5.39
C VAL A 62 -20.91 -5.93 -6.82
N GLU A 63 -21.87 -5.02 -6.97
CA GLU A 63 -22.41 -4.62 -8.27
C GLU A 63 -21.58 -3.53 -8.97
N SER A 64 -20.52 -3.03 -8.33
CA SER A 64 -19.69 -1.99 -8.93
C SER A 64 -18.87 -2.55 -10.10
N SER A 65 -18.48 -1.67 -11.02
CA SER A 65 -17.68 -2.07 -12.18
C SER A 65 -16.31 -2.60 -11.76
N GLU A 66 -15.72 -3.43 -12.60
CA GLU A 66 -14.37 -3.93 -12.38
C GLU A 66 -13.34 -2.80 -12.37
N SER A 67 -13.53 -1.77 -13.21
CA SER A 67 -12.65 -0.60 -13.24
C SER A 67 -12.64 0.13 -11.91
N TYR A 68 -13.83 0.30 -11.30
CA TYR A 68 -13.95 0.94 -9.98
C TYR A 68 -13.24 0.11 -8.92
N LYS A 69 -13.49 -1.20 -8.90
CA LYS A 69 -12.87 -2.11 -7.92
C LYS A 69 -11.36 -2.13 -8.07
N LEU A 70 -10.85 -2.18 -9.31
CA LEU A 70 -9.41 -2.14 -9.56
C LEU A 70 -8.80 -0.84 -9.03
N MET A 71 -9.44 0.30 -9.28
CA MET A 71 -8.94 1.59 -8.80
C MET A 71 -8.88 1.63 -7.28
N MET A 72 -9.91 1.13 -6.60
CA MET A 72 -9.94 1.12 -5.15
C MET A 72 -8.90 0.17 -4.56
N MET A 73 -8.71 -1.00 -5.17
CA MET A 73 -7.65 -1.93 -4.75
C MET A 73 -6.27 -1.33 -4.97
N ALA A 74 -6.05 -0.66 -6.09
CA ALA A 74 -4.77 0.02 -6.36
C ALA A 74 -4.51 1.11 -5.31
N ALA A 75 -5.53 1.88 -4.94
CA ALA A 75 -5.39 2.90 -3.89
C ALA A 75 -5.01 2.26 -2.56
N ALA A 76 -5.66 1.15 -2.19
CA ALA A 76 -5.36 0.44 -0.95
C ALA A 76 -3.91 -0.07 -0.91
N VAL A 77 -3.45 -0.67 -2.00
CA VAL A 77 -2.09 -1.23 -2.09
C VAL A 77 -1.03 -0.13 -2.11
N CYS A 78 -1.30 1.01 -2.72
CA CYS A 78 -0.31 2.06 -2.93
C CYS A 78 -0.35 3.20 -1.91
N HIS A 79 -1.34 3.24 -1.01
CA HIS A 79 -1.57 4.42 -0.16
C HIS A 79 -0.39 4.77 0.75
N ASP A 80 0.39 3.80 1.17
CA ASP A 80 1.52 4.00 2.09
C ASP A 80 2.88 3.69 1.44
N LEU A 81 2.92 3.66 0.11
CA LEU A 81 4.12 3.27 -0.63
C LEU A 81 5.32 4.18 -0.34
N GLY A 82 5.06 5.43 0.01
CA GLY A 82 6.11 6.39 0.35
C GLY A 82 6.73 6.21 1.73
N LYS A 83 6.17 5.38 2.60
CA LYS A 83 6.68 5.22 3.97
C LYS A 83 8.13 4.71 4.01
N GLY A 84 8.55 3.90 3.05
CA GLY A 84 9.91 3.39 2.99
C GLY A 84 10.96 4.49 2.86
N TYR A 85 10.59 5.65 2.33
CA TYR A 85 11.49 6.77 2.05
C TYR A 85 11.27 7.96 2.98
N THR A 86 10.25 7.93 3.84
CA THR A 86 9.90 9.05 4.71
C THR A 86 9.90 8.69 6.19
N THR A 87 10.03 7.40 6.51
CA THR A 87 10.00 6.94 7.91
C THR A 87 11.32 7.23 8.60
N SER A 88 11.25 7.86 9.77
CA SER A 88 12.40 8.12 10.64
C SER A 88 11.98 8.02 12.10
N PHE A 89 12.95 7.78 12.98
CA PHE A 89 12.69 7.69 14.41
C PHE A 89 12.74 9.08 15.03
N ASN A 90 11.67 9.47 15.72
CA ASN A 90 11.60 10.74 16.44
C ASN A 90 11.94 10.50 17.92
N LYS A 91 13.11 10.96 18.34
CA LYS A 91 13.60 10.73 19.69
C LYS A 91 12.77 11.43 20.77
N GLU A 92 12.19 12.59 20.45
CA GLU A 92 11.34 13.33 21.37
C GLU A 92 10.06 12.57 21.69
N LYS A 93 9.46 11.96 20.66
CA LYS A 93 8.25 11.15 20.81
C LYS A 93 8.55 9.70 21.17
N ASN A 94 9.81 9.30 21.10
CA ASN A 94 10.24 7.92 21.29
C ASN A 94 9.44 6.95 20.41
N ASP A 95 9.26 7.31 19.13
CA ASP A 95 8.46 6.52 18.21
C ASP A 95 8.85 6.82 16.76
N TRP A 96 8.39 5.97 15.84
CA TRP A 96 8.58 6.14 14.41
C TRP A 96 7.54 7.07 13.82
N GLU A 97 7.93 7.86 12.83
CA GLU A 97 7.04 8.75 12.11
C GLU A 97 7.40 8.78 10.62
N CYS A 98 6.44 9.17 9.78
CA CYS A 98 6.61 9.21 8.33
C CYS A 98 6.00 10.50 7.78
N LYS A 99 6.77 11.58 7.87
CA LYS A 99 6.31 12.90 7.39
C LYS A 99 6.18 12.91 5.87
N ARG A 100 5.06 13.46 5.37
CA ARG A 100 4.79 13.62 3.95
C ARG A 100 4.71 12.30 3.18
N HIS A 101 4.43 11.18 3.86
CA HIS A 101 4.35 9.88 3.20
C HIS A 101 3.25 9.84 2.14
N GLY A 102 2.15 10.57 2.33
CA GLY A 102 1.07 10.63 1.34
C GLY A 102 1.54 11.26 0.04
N PHE A 103 2.30 12.34 0.10
CA PHE A 103 2.87 12.99 -1.07
C PHE A 103 3.85 12.06 -1.78
N GLU A 104 4.75 11.42 -1.05
CA GLU A 104 5.73 10.51 -1.62
C GLU A 104 5.06 9.24 -2.17
N SER A 105 4.01 8.75 -1.52
CA SER A 105 3.24 7.60 -2.04
C SER A 105 2.64 7.93 -3.41
N ALA A 106 2.05 9.11 -3.56
CA ALA A 106 1.49 9.54 -4.82
C ALA A 106 2.58 9.67 -5.90
N ARG A 107 3.73 10.24 -5.56
CA ARG A 107 4.85 10.40 -6.48
C ARG A 107 5.38 9.05 -6.97
N ILE A 108 5.60 8.12 -6.06
CA ILE A 108 6.11 6.78 -6.39
C ILE A 108 5.08 6.01 -7.22
N THR A 109 3.81 6.07 -6.83
CA THR A 109 2.73 5.41 -7.56
C THR A 109 2.68 5.91 -9.00
N ARG A 110 2.79 7.22 -9.20
CA ARG A 110 2.82 7.80 -10.53
C ARG A 110 4.00 7.28 -11.34
N THR A 111 5.18 7.23 -10.75
CA THR A 111 6.39 6.75 -11.44
C THR A 111 6.25 5.28 -11.86
N LEU A 112 5.72 4.43 -10.98
CA LEU A 112 5.60 3.00 -11.27
C LEU A 112 4.51 2.67 -12.29
N PHE A 113 3.38 3.39 -12.25
CA PHE A 113 2.19 2.98 -12.98
C PHE A 113 1.73 3.93 -14.08
N PHE A 114 2.16 5.18 -14.10
CA PHE A 114 1.73 6.18 -15.08
C PHE A 114 2.86 6.68 -15.98
N ASP A 115 4.09 6.67 -15.51
CA ASP A 115 5.23 7.09 -16.33
C ASP A 115 5.75 5.91 -17.14
N GLU A 116 5.90 6.10 -18.44
CA GLU A 116 6.45 5.08 -19.35
C GLU A 116 7.85 5.45 -19.83
#